data_b2c77b1e7ed7b13378d8c36f173b6344
#
_entry.id   b2c77b1e7ed7b13378d8c36f173b6344
#
_cell.length_a   1.000
_cell.length_b   1.000
_cell.length_c   1.000
_cell.angle_alpha   90.00
_cell.angle_beta   90.00
_cell.angle_gamma   90.00
#
_symmetry.space_group_name_H-M   'P 1'
#
loop_
_entity.id
_entity.type
_entity.pdbx_description
1 polymer ?
#
loop_
_entity_poly.entity_id
_entity_poly.type
_entity_poly.pdbx_seq_one_letter_code
_entity_poly.pdbx_strand_id
1 'polypeptide(L)'
;MKIKLRSAQCTEGRRMAGARALWIANGMKREMFGKPIIAIANSFTQLVPGHTHLHEAGQIVKAEIERLGCYAAEFNTIAIDDGIAMGHDGMLYSLPSRDIIADSVEYMCNAHKVDALVCISNCDKITPGMLMAAMRLNIPTVFVSGGPMEKGTWKNENLDLVIAMVKAADNSVSDEELAEIEKRSCPGCGCCSGMFTANSMNSLTEAIGLSLPGNGTILATHVNRVQLLKDAARQVVENAFKYYEEGDCSVLPRSIATREAFLNAMTLDIAMGGSTNTILHLLAVANEAGVDFKMADIDALSRKVPCLCKLAPNGQKYSVQDCGRAGGIIGIMGELAKGGLLSTGAKRVNGATLAEDIARYCITGGRVSDEALRIYSTAPANVFCNKMGAQQCVYDTLDTDRANGCIRSLENAYTKDGGLAILFGNIAKDGCVVKTAGVDESIWRFSGKARVFDSQEAAVEGILGGTVEAGDVVVIIYEGPKGGPGMQEMLYPTSYIKSRHLGKECALITDGRFSGGTSGLSIGHISPEAAAGGNIGKLRDGDIIDIDIPARSINVRLSDKELESREMFPLTRDRIVSKSLKAYANMVSSADKGGVRIID
;
A
#
# COMPACT_ATOMS: atom_id res chain seq x y z
N MET A 1 -12.09 28.20 -20.21
CA MET A 1 -11.53 29.53 -19.84
C MET A 1 -10.10 29.29 -19.38
N LYS A 2 -9.14 30.06 -19.92
CA LYS A 2 -7.71 29.87 -19.53
C LYS A 2 -7.50 30.15 -18.05
N ILE A 3 -6.89 29.21 -17.34
CA ILE A 3 -6.54 29.33 -15.91
C ILE A 3 -5.11 29.87 -15.83
N LYS A 4 -4.88 30.83 -14.92
CA LYS A 4 -3.54 31.38 -14.74
C LYS A 4 -2.62 30.35 -14.07
N LEU A 5 -1.40 30.18 -14.60
CA LEU A 5 -0.37 29.33 -13.99
C LEU A 5 -0.08 29.78 -12.54
N ARG A 6 0.10 28.83 -11.65
CA ARG A 6 0.54 29.11 -10.27
C ARG A 6 1.95 29.74 -10.26
N SER A 7 2.82 29.21 -11.13
CA SER A 7 4.19 29.68 -11.32
C SER A 7 4.28 31.14 -11.81
N ALA A 8 3.23 31.72 -12.39
CA ALA A 8 3.18 33.13 -12.74
C ALA A 8 3.49 34.05 -11.55
N GLN A 9 3.20 33.61 -10.31
CA GLN A 9 3.52 34.35 -9.08
C GLN A 9 5.02 34.56 -8.85
N CYS A 10 5.89 33.69 -9.40
CA CYS A 10 7.34 33.78 -9.29
C CYS A 10 8.08 33.93 -10.64
N THR A 11 7.34 33.93 -11.76
CA THR A 11 7.94 34.02 -13.10
C THR A 11 7.56 35.28 -13.87
N GLU A 12 6.45 35.97 -13.50
CA GLU A 12 5.95 37.12 -14.24
C GLU A 12 6.26 38.47 -13.56
N GLY A 13 6.32 39.52 -14.37
CA GLY A 13 6.48 40.91 -13.93
C GLY A 13 7.89 41.28 -13.48
N ARG A 14 8.19 42.60 -13.49
CA ARG A 14 9.52 43.11 -13.12
C ARG A 14 9.93 42.77 -11.68
N ARG A 15 8.97 42.75 -10.76
CA ARG A 15 9.18 42.43 -9.34
C ARG A 15 9.79 41.04 -9.13
N MET A 16 9.51 40.08 -10.02
CA MET A 16 9.97 38.70 -9.93
C MET A 16 11.31 38.44 -10.66
N ALA A 17 12.08 39.49 -10.99
CA ALA A 17 13.35 39.36 -11.66
C ALA A 17 14.35 38.50 -10.86
N GLY A 18 14.39 38.64 -9.54
CA GLY A 18 15.23 37.83 -8.65
C GLY A 18 14.85 36.34 -8.70
N ALA A 19 13.56 36.02 -8.59
CA ALA A 19 13.09 34.64 -8.70
C ALA A 19 13.42 34.02 -10.08
N ARG A 20 13.22 34.77 -11.17
CA ARG A 20 13.62 34.30 -12.52
C ARG A 20 15.12 34.08 -12.66
N ALA A 21 15.94 34.91 -12.02
CA ALA A 21 17.40 34.70 -12.03
C ALA A 21 17.78 33.36 -11.37
N LEU A 22 17.11 32.99 -10.28
CA LEU A 22 17.31 31.70 -9.61
C LEU A 22 16.79 30.53 -10.47
N TRP A 23 15.64 30.66 -11.10
CA TRP A 23 15.16 29.65 -12.04
C TRP A 23 16.12 29.43 -13.22
N ILE A 24 16.71 30.52 -13.76
CA ILE A 24 17.74 30.44 -14.81
C ILE A 24 19.01 29.75 -14.29
N ALA A 25 19.43 30.06 -13.06
CA ALA A 25 20.58 29.40 -12.42
C ALA A 25 20.34 27.89 -12.23
N ASN A 26 19.09 27.47 -12.02
CA ASN A 26 18.69 26.06 -11.97
C ASN A 26 18.57 25.39 -13.35
N GLY A 27 18.89 26.10 -14.44
CA GLY A 27 18.85 25.59 -15.81
C GLY A 27 17.56 25.85 -16.59
N MET A 28 16.60 26.60 -16.05
CA MET A 28 15.39 26.96 -16.79
C MET A 28 15.72 27.90 -17.94
N LYS A 29 15.39 27.52 -19.16
CA LYS A 29 15.61 28.33 -20.36
C LYS A 29 14.54 29.39 -20.51
N ARG A 30 14.86 30.49 -21.23
CA ARG A 30 13.93 31.62 -21.41
C ARG A 30 12.63 31.23 -22.12
N GLU A 31 12.68 30.30 -23.06
CA GLU A 31 11.52 29.80 -23.81
C GLU A 31 10.57 28.90 -22.98
N MET A 32 10.98 28.53 -21.76
CA MET A 32 10.17 27.74 -20.81
C MET A 32 9.32 28.65 -19.90
N PHE A 33 9.66 29.94 -19.78
CA PHE A 33 8.83 30.88 -19.03
C PHE A 33 7.46 31.05 -19.66
N GLY A 34 6.41 31.08 -18.83
CA GLY A 34 5.02 31.14 -19.30
C GLY A 34 4.42 29.78 -19.67
N LYS A 35 5.17 28.70 -19.51
CA LYS A 35 4.70 27.32 -19.60
C LYS A 35 4.64 26.69 -18.20
N PRO A 36 3.90 25.57 -18.02
CA PRO A 36 3.85 24.91 -16.72
C PRO A 36 5.23 24.51 -16.19
N ILE A 37 5.49 24.78 -14.91
CA ILE A 37 6.61 24.22 -14.15
C ILE A 37 6.12 22.92 -13.53
N ILE A 38 6.75 21.81 -13.89
CA ILE A 38 6.33 20.48 -13.44
C ILE A 38 7.33 19.96 -12.38
N ALA A 39 6.85 19.74 -11.18
CA ALA A 39 7.64 19.11 -10.14
C ALA A 39 7.67 17.59 -10.30
N ILE A 40 8.78 16.99 -9.93
CA ILE A 40 8.96 15.54 -9.79
C ILE A 40 9.23 15.29 -8.31
N ALA A 41 8.20 14.83 -7.58
CA ALA A 41 8.37 14.35 -6.21
C ALA A 41 8.90 12.93 -6.28
N ASN A 42 10.18 12.77 -6.01
CA ASN A 42 10.87 11.48 -5.97
C ASN A 42 11.08 11.03 -4.52
N SER A 43 11.40 9.77 -4.32
CA SER A 43 11.69 9.17 -3.01
C SER A 43 12.96 8.32 -3.03
N PHE A 44 13.92 8.70 -3.88
CA PHE A 44 15.20 8.02 -3.98
C PHE A 44 15.92 7.96 -2.63
N THR A 45 16.43 6.78 -2.30
CA THR A 45 17.37 6.54 -1.20
C THR A 45 18.11 5.23 -1.44
N GLN A 46 19.32 5.11 -0.88
CA GLN A 46 20.08 3.85 -0.87
C GLN A 46 19.72 2.94 0.31
N LEU A 47 18.84 3.38 1.20
CA LEU A 47 18.41 2.60 2.37
C LEU A 47 17.22 1.67 2.08
N VAL A 48 16.62 1.76 0.89
CA VAL A 48 15.40 1.00 0.52
C VAL A 48 15.62 0.33 -0.84
N PRO A 49 15.64 -1.00 -0.96
CA PRO A 49 15.84 -1.69 -2.24
C PRO A 49 14.86 -1.26 -3.33
N GLY A 50 13.62 -0.97 -2.93
CA GLY A 50 12.57 -0.44 -3.81
C GLY A 50 12.83 0.95 -4.36
N HIS A 51 13.82 1.69 -3.83
CA HIS A 51 14.07 3.09 -4.12
C HIS A 51 15.48 3.40 -4.67
N THR A 52 16.40 2.44 -4.64
CA THR A 52 17.79 2.65 -5.10
C THR A 52 17.90 3.08 -6.56
N HIS A 53 16.96 2.68 -7.40
CA HIS A 53 16.91 3.00 -8.84
C HIS A 53 16.07 4.24 -9.16
N LEU A 54 15.41 4.86 -8.17
CA LEU A 54 14.47 5.97 -8.43
C LEU A 54 15.16 7.27 -8.83
N HIS A 55 16.46 7.44 -8.53
CA HIS A 55 17.22 8.56 -9.07
C HIS A 55 17.24 8.52 -10.61
N GLU A 56 17.51 7.37 -11.20
CA GLU A 56 17.47 7.18 -12.65
C GLU A 56 16.06 7.41 -13.21
N ALA A 57 15.03 6.94 -12.48
CA ALA A 57 13.64 7.19 -12.83
C ALA A 57 13.29 8.69 -12.91
N GLY A 58 13.73 9.46 -11.92
CA GLY A 58 13.53 10.92 -11.91
C GLY A 58 14.18 11.60 -13.10
N GLN A 59 15.40 11.20 -13.47
CA GLN A 59 16.11 11.76 -14.63
C GLN A 59 15.43 11.40 -15.96
N ILE A 60 14.87 10.19 -16.10
CA ILE A 60 14.11 9.78 -17.28
C ILE A 60 12.84 10.65 -17.43
N VAL A 61 12.09 10.84 -16.35
CA VAL A 61 10.88 11.68 -16.33
C VAL A 61 11.24 13.14 -16.64
N LYS A 62 12.30 13.67 -15.99
CA LYS A 62 12.80 15.04 -16.24
C LYS A 62 13.14 15.26 -17.70
N ALA A 63 13.95 14.37 -18.28
CA ALA A 63 14.38 14.49 -19.68
C ALA A 63 13.17 14.48 -20.65
N GLU A 64 12.16 13.67 -20.39
CA GLU A 64 10.98 13.59 -21.24
C GLU A 64 10.08 14.85 -21.12
N ILE A 65 9.89 15.39 -19.90
CA ILE A 65 9.16 16.66 -19.69
C ILE A 65 9.88 17.82 -20.41
N GLU A 66 11.21 17.91 -20.29
CA GLU A 66 12.01 18.94 -20.92
C GLU A 66 12.01 18.81 -22.45
N ARG A 67 12.00 17.60 -22.99
CA ARG A 67 11.82 17.33 -24.42
C ARG A 67 10.49 17.87 -24.94
N LEU A 68 9.45 17.89 -24.12
CA LEU A 68 8.14 18.45 -24.43
C LEU A 68 8.07 19.97 -24.21
N GLY A 69 9.17 20.59 -23.82
CA GLY A 69 9.33 22.03 -23.73
C GLY A 69 8.81 22.69 -22.45
N CYS A 70 8.52 21.89 -21.40
CA CYS A 70 8.24 22.37 -20.05
C CYS A 70 9.50 22.32 -19.20
N TYR A 71 9.56 23.08 -18.10
CA TYR A 71 10.61 22.96 -17.12
C TYR A 71 10.25 21.91 -16.07
N ALA A 72 11.18 20.97 -15.83
CA ALA A 72 11.02 19.94 -14.81
C ALA A 72 11.97 20.18 -13.62
N ALA A 73 11.43 20.16 -12.41
CA ALA A 73 12.18 20.33 -11.17
C ALA A 73 12.00 19.12 -10.26
N GLU A 74 13.06 18.33 -10.08
CA GLU A 74 13.04 17.17 -9.19
C GLU A 74 13.43 17.56 -7.77
N PHE A 75 12.73 16.96 -6.79
CA PHE A 75 13.11 16.96 -5.37
C PHE A 75 12.81 15.62 -4.75
N ASN A 76 13.47 15.29 -3.62
CA ASN A 76 13.23 14.05 -2.91
C ASN A 76 12.49 14.30 -1.59
N THR A 77 11.58 13.39 -1.26
CA THR A 77 11.08 13.19 0.09
C THR A 77 11.78 11.99 0.74
N ILE A 78 11.52 11.76 2.04
CA ILE A 78 12.07 10.62 2.77
C ILE A 78 11.39 9.32 2.34
N ALA A 79 12.10 8.19 2.53
CA ALA A 79 11.54 6.85 2.42
C ALA A 79 12.13 5.97 3.53
N ILE A 80 11.26 5.23 4.23
CA ILE A 80 11.63 4.24 5.23
C ILE A 80 11.31 2.86 4.66
N ASP A 81 12.20 1.90 4.85
CA ASP A 81 11.98 0.50 4.50
C ASP A 81 11.34 -0.23 5.67
N ASP A 82 10.09 -0.63 5.50
CA ASP A 82 9.35 -1.35 6.53
C ASP A 82 9.96 -2.74 6.81
N GLY A 83 10.53 -3.40 5.79
CA GLY A 83 11.18 -4.69 5.94
C GLY A 83 12.46 -4.62 6.77
N ILE A 84 13.30 -3.59 6.55
CA ILE A 84 14.52 -3.36 7.33
C ILE A 84 14.21 -2.87 8.75
N ALA A 85 13.16 -2.05 8.90
CA ALA A 85 12.74 -1.51 10.19
C ALA A 85 11.96 -2.51 11.06
N MET A 86 11.52 -3.63 10.49
CA MET A 86 10.65 -4.59 11.16
C MET A 86 11.39 -5.34 12.29
N GLY A 87 10.69 -5.47 13.44
CA GLY A 87 11.20 -6.21 14.57
C GLY A 87 12.10 -5.41 15.53
N HIS A 88 12.23 -4.10 15.31
CA HIS A 88 12.90 -3.19 16.24
C HIS A 88 12.21 -1.81 16.26
N ASP A 89 12.65 -0.92 17.14
CA ASP A 89 12.04 0.40 17.39
C ASP A 89 12.03 1.34 16.17
N GLY A 90 12.83 1.07 15.15
CA GLY A 90 12.80 1.78 13.86
C GLY A 90 11.43 1.70 13.18
N MET A 91 10.66 0.64 13.43
CA MET A 91 9.34 0.46 12.84
C MET A 91 8.30 1.48 13.33
N LEU A 92 8.52 2.09 14.49
CA LEU A 92 7.69 3.18 15.02
C LEU A 92 7.67 4.42 14.10
N TYR A 93 8.72 4.62 13.31
CA TYR A 93 8.84 5.77 12.40
C TYR A 93 8.15 5.56 11.04
N SER A 94 7.78 4.32 10.71
CA SER A 94 7.21 3.99 9.42
C SER A 94 5.89 4.73 9.15
N LEU A 95 4.83 4.50 9.92
CA LEU A 95 3.53 5.16 9.68
C LEU A 95 3.59 6.68 9.83
N PRO A 96 4.27 7.26 10.84
CA PRO A 96 4.41 8.72 10.96
C PRO A 96 5.09 9.37 9.75
N SER A 97 5.99 8.65 9.05
CA SER A 97 6.65 9.16 7.85
C SER A 97 5.67 9.48 6.73
N ARG A 98 4.52 8.79 6.63
CA ARG A 98 3.47 9.05 5.65
C ARG A 98 3.01 10.51 5.67
N ASP A 99 2.72 11.03 6.86
CA ASP A 99 2.28 12.40 7.03
C ASP A 99 3.41 13.41 6.76
N ILE A 100 4.66 13.09 7.14
CA ILE A 100 5.84 13.92 6.82
C ILE A 100 6.08 13.97 5.31
N ILE A 101 5.92 12.85 4.62
CA ILE A 101 6.01 12.78 3.16
C ILE A 101 4.96 13.69 2.53
N ALA A 102 3.71 13.60 2.99
CA ALA A 102 2.64 14.47 2.51
C ALA A 102 2.97 15.94 2.70
N ASP A 103 3.42 16.33 3.90
CA ASP A 103 3.83 17.70 4.20
C ASP A 103 5.00 18.14 3.31
N SER A 104 6.05 17.33 3.19
CA SER A 104 7.24 17.71 2.42
C SER A 104 6.92 18.01 0.95
N VAL A 105 6.06 17.19 0.34
CA VAL A 105 5.62 17.40 -1.05
C VAL A 105 4.75 18.66 -1.16
N GLU A 106 3.83 18.85 -0.23
CA GLU A 106 2.97 20.03 -0.16
C GLU A 106 3.79 21.31 0.01
N TYR A 107 4.76 21.32 0.94
CA TYR A 107 5.66 22.46 1.18
C TYR A 107 6.45 22.82 -0.10
N MET A 108 7.09 21.84 -0.73
CA MET A 108 7.88 22.09 -1.93
C MET A 108 7.03 22.66 -3.07
N CYS A 109 5.89 22.06 -3.33
CA CYS A 109 5.00 22.50 -4.41
C CYS A 109 4.35 23.86 -4.15
N ASN A 110 3.96 24.16 -2.91
CA ASN A 110 3.33 25.43 -2.56
C ASN A 110 4.35 26.58 -2.46
N ALA A 111 5.54 26.33 -1.90
CA ALA A 111 6.59 27.34 -1.79
C ALA A 111 7.12 27.77 -3.17
N HIS A 112 7.34 26.84 -4.08
CA HIS A 112 7.89 27.09 -5.42
C HIS A 112 6.82 27.35 -6.48
N LYS A 113 5.53 27.27 -6.11
CA LYS A 113 4.39 27.56 -7.01
C LYS A 113 4.40 26.70 -8.28
N VAL A 114 4.76 25.43 -8.18
CA VAL A 114 4.74 24.53 -9.34
C VAL A 114 3.30 24.30 -9.82
N ASP A 115 3.16 24.01 -11.12
CA ASP A 115 1.87 23.93 -11.80
C ASP A 115 1.32 22.51 -11.88
N ALA A 116 2.21 21.51 -11.97
CA ALA A 116 1.85 20.10 -12.05
C ALA A 116 2.87 19.23 -11.34
N LEU A 117 2.53 17.97 -11.11
CA LEU A 117 3.30 17.05 -10.28
C LEU A 117 3.39 15.65 -10.89
N VAL A 118 4.59 15.07 -10.94
CA VAL A 118 4.81 13.63 -11.08
C VAL A 118 5.24 13.08 -9.74
N CYS A 119 4.55 12.04 -9.25
CA CYS A 119 4.92 11.33 -8.03
C CYS A 119 5.61 10.01 -8.39
N ILE A 120 6.89 9.87 -8.04
CA ILE A 120 7.66 8.63 -8.18
C ILE A 120 7.78 8.00 -6.80
N SER A 121 6.98 6.98 -6.54
CA SER A 121 6.93 6.26 -5.27
C SER A 121 7.09 4.77 -5.50
N ASN A 122 7.34 3.99 -4.46
CA ASN A 122 7.39 2.53 -4.62
C ASN A 122 7.08 1.74 -3.35
N CYS A 123 7.36 2.24 -2.15
CA CYS A 123 7.18 1.52 -0.89
C CYS A 123 5.99 2.01 -0.06
N ASP A 124 5.76 1.31 1.04
CA ASP A 124 4.54 1.23 1.84
C ASP A 124 3.92 2.57 2.23
N LYS A 125 4.72 3.51 2.77
CA LYS A 125 4.21 4.79 3.30
C LYS A 125 4.37 5.93 2.33
N ILE A 126 5.26 5.75 1.35
CA ILE A 126 5.60 6.79 0.37
C ILE A 126 4.44 7.01 -0.61
N THR A 127 3.91 5.93 -1.18
CA THR A 127 2.77 6.02 -2.11
C THR A 127 1.56 6.68 -1.45
N PRO A 128 1.07 6.26 -0.27
CA PRO A 128 -0.06 6.94 0.37
C PRO A 128 0.29 8.36 0.83
N GLY A 129 1.51 8.64 1.29
CA GLY A 129 1.93 10.00 1.64
C GLY A 129 1.89 10.96 0.45
N MET A 130 2.38 10.53 -0.71
CA MET A 130 2.29 11.31 -1.95
C MET A 130 0.84 11.45 -2.45
N LEU A 131 -0.02 10.42 -2.28
CA LEU A 131 -1.45 10.51 -2.58
C LEU A 131 -2.13 11.57 -1.71
N MET A 132 -1.85 11.60 -0.40
CA MET A 132 -2.36 12.63 0.50
C MET A 132 -1.94 14.03 0.02
N ALA A 133 -0.67 14.23 -0.33
CA ALA A 133 -0.16 15.50 -0.87
C ALA A 133 -0.87 15.90 -2.18
N ALA A 134 -1.07 14.96 -3.10
CA ALA A 134 -1.77 15.21 -4.35
C ALA A 134 -3.22 15.66 -4.11
N MET A 135 -3.92 15.06 -3.13
CA MET A 135 -5.26 15.48 -2.75
C MET A 135 -5.28 16.89 -2.14
N ARG A 136 -4.31 17.24 -1.28
CA ARG A 136 -4.18 18.59 -0.69
C ARG A 136 -3.90 19.64 -1.76
N LEU A 137 -2.94 19.39 -2.63
CA LEU A 137 -2.51 20.31 -3.69
C LEU A 137 -3.56 20.51 -4.78
N ASN A 138 -4.21 19.43 -5.18
CA ASN A 138 -5.20 19.37 -6.26
C ASN A 138 -4.76 20.10 -7.54
N ILE A 139 -3.53 19.85 -7.99
CA ILE A 139 -2.96 20.27 -9.27
C ILE A 139 -2.82 19.05 -10.19
N PRO A 140 -2.74 19.19 -11.52
CA PRO A 140 -2.54 18.06 -12.41
C PRO A 140 -1.41 17.16 -11.94
N THR A 141 -1.71 15.90 -11.63
CA THR A 141 -0.75 14.96 -11.02
C THR A 141 -0.85 13.59 -11.67
N VAL A 142 0.31 12.97 -11.92
CA VAL A 142 0.41 11.59 -12.41
C VAL A 142 1.32 10.81 -11.47
N PHE A 143 0.90 9.60 -11.11
CA PHE A 143 1.71 8.66 -10.33
C PHE A 143 2.39 7.65 -11.24
N VAL A 144 3.63 7.33 -10.95
CA VAL A 144 4.35 6.23 -11.56
C VAL A 144 5.26 5.56 -10.53
N SER A 145 5.08 4.26 -10.31
CA SER A 145 5.87 3.52 -9.34
C SER A 145 7.23 3.10 -9.93
N GLY A 146 8.19 2.85 -9.03
CA GLY A 146 9.47 2.23 -9.40
C GLY A 146 9.34 0.78 -9.85
N GLY A 147 8.21 0.14 -9.58
CA GLY A 147 7.89 -1.23 -9.96
C GLY A 147 8.29 -2.29 -8.93
N PRO A 148 7.67 -3.47 -8.99
CA PRO A 148 8.03 -4.62 -8.17
C PRO A 148 9.38 -5.22 -8.59
N MET A 149 10.09 -5.83 -7.61
CA MET A 149 11.24 -6.69 -7.93
C MET A 149 10.78 -8.04 -8.50
N GLU A 150 11.70 -8.73 -9.15
CA GLU A 150 11.50 -10.12 -9.54
C GLU A 150 11.42 -11.01 -8.29
N LYS A 151 10.69 -12.13 -8.35
CA LYS A 151 10.67 -13.09 -7.23
C LYS A 151 12.00 -13.80 -7.09
N GLY A 152 12.41 -14.06 -5.86
CA GLY A 152 13.53 -14.93 -5.57
C GLY A 152 13.20 -16.40 -5.87
N THR A 153 14.21 -17.20 -6.19
CA THR A 153 14.06 -18.63 -6.39
C THR A 153 15.31 -19.41 -5.94
N TRP A 154 15.09 -20.56 -5.31
CA TRP A 154 16.15 -21.50 -4.97
C TRP A 154 15.62 -22.92 -4.83
N LYS A 155 16.35 -23.92 -5.32
CA LYS A 155 15.95 -25.35 -5.29
C LYS A 155 14.49 -25.58 -5.75
N ASN A 156 14.02 -24.85 -6.77
CA ASN A 156 12.65 -24.87 -7.28
C ASN A 156 11.58 -24.30 -6.32
N GLU A 157 11.97 -23.67 -5.24
CA GLU A 157 11.07 -22.93 -4.34
C GLU A 157 11.11 -21.44 -4.66
N ASN A 158 9.95 -20.79 -4.57
CA ASN A 158 9.86 -19.33 -4.61
C ASN A 158 10.36 -18.78 -3.29
N LEU A 159 11.11 -17.69 -3.34
CA LEU A 159 11.64 -17.01 -2.16
C LEU A 159 11.18 -15.56 -2.14
N ASP A 160 11.01 -15.05 -0.93
CA ASP A 160 10.81 -13.64 -0.63
C ASP A 160 11.30 -13.32 0.79
N LEU A 161 11.19 -12.06 1.21
CA LEU A 161 11.55 -11.59 2.55
C LEU A 161 10.90 -12.44 3.66
N VAL A 162 9.61 -12.76 3.53
CA VAL A 162 8.86 -13.48 4.58
C VAL A 162 9.34 -14.93 4.70
N ILE A 163 9.63 -15.57 3.56
CA ILE A 163 10.16 -16.93 3.56
C ILE A 163 11.54 -16.94 4.21
N ALA A 164 12.41 -15.96 3.95
CA ALA A 164 13.70 -15.85 4.62
C ALA A 164 13.53 -15.73 6.16
N MET A 165 12.60 -14.90 6.63
CA MET A 165 12.31 -14.75 8.06
C MET A 165 11.77 -16.04 8.71
N VAL A 166 10.87 -16.75 8.03
CA VAL A 166 10.31 -18.03 8.52
C VAL A 166 11.40 -19.09 8.60
N LYS A 167 12.26 -19.18 7.57
CA LYS A 167 13.38 -20.13 7.55
C LYS A 167 14.44 -19.81 8.61
N ALA A 168 14.68 -18.53 8.89
CA ALA A 168 15.57 -18.11 9.98
C ALA A 168 15.07 -18.53 11.38
N ALA A 169 13.76 -18.71 11.56
CA ALA A 169 13.15 -19.18 12.79
C ALA A 169 13.08 -20.72 12.90
N ASP A 170 13.46 -21.44 11.86
CA ASP A 170 13.45 -22.91 11.81
C ASP A 170 14.85 -23.46 12.16
N ASN A 171 14.99 -24.03 13.36
CA ASN A 171 16.24 -24.61 13.85
C ASN A 171 16.75 -25.81 13.02
N SER A 172 15.97 -26.34 12.08
CA SER A 172 16.39 -27.40 11.17
C SER A 172 17.15 -26.87 9.94
N VAL A 173 17.10 -25.55 9.68
CA VAL A 173 17.83 -24.89 8.58
C VAL A 173 19.22 -24.52 9.07
N SER A 174 20.28 -24.95 8.35
CA SER A 174 21.65 -24.58 8.71
C SER A 174 21.97 -23.12 8.35
N ASP A 175 23.00 -22.56 9.00
CA ASP A 175 23.46 -21.19 8.71
C ASP A 175 23.91 -21.03 7.25
N GLU A 176 24.52 -22.05 6.65
CA GLU A 176 24.93 -22.05 5.24
C GLU A 176 23.72 -22.05 4.30
N GLU A 177 22.67 -22.82 4.64
CA GLU A 177 21.43 -22.84 3.88
C GLU A 177 20.70 -21.49 4.00
N LEU A 178 20.65 -20.93 5.20
CA LEU A 178 20.05 -19.63 5.46
C LEU A 178 20.75 -18.52 4.65
N ALA A 179 22.09 -18.50 4.62
CA ALA A 179 22.86 -17.54 3.85
C ALA A 179 22.56 -17.59 2.32
N GLU A 180 22.32 -18.79 1.77
CA GLU A 180 21.91 -18.93 0.36
C GLU A 180 20.46 -18.43 0.14
N ILE A 181 19.56 -18.63 1.11
CA ILE A 181 18.19 -18.11 1.07
C ILE A 181 18.21 -16.57 1.10
N GLU A 182 18.93 -15.96 2.04
CA GLU A 182 19.07 -14.50 2.16
C GLU A 182 19.56 -13.87 0.85
N LYS A 183 20.61 -14.43 0.26
CA LYS A 183 21.20 -13.96 -0.99
C LYS A 183 20.24 -13.97 -2.18
N ARG A 184 19.22 -14.85 -2.16
CA ARG A 184 18.32 -15.10 -3.30
C ARG A 184 16.90 -14.60 -3.09
N SER A 185 16.52 -14.26 -1.87
CA SER A 185 15.15 -13.84 -1.55
C SER A 185 14.75 -12.51 -2.19
N CYS A 186 15.72 -11.58 -2.34
CA CYS A 186 15.51 -10.26 -2.92
C CYS A 186 16.51 -10.01 -4.06
N PRO A 187 16.23 -10.47 -5.30
CA PRO A 187 17.24 -10.54 -6.37
C PRO A 187 17.48 -9.21 -7.09
N GLY A 188 17.16 -8.06 -6.51
CA GLY A 188 17.47 -6.79 -7.15
C GLY A 188 16.63 -5.61 -6.69
N CYS A 189 16.62 -4.55 -7.52
CA CYS A 189 15.83 -3.36 -7.24
C CYS A 189 14.33 -3.60 -7.51
N GLY A 190 13.51 -2.81 -6.84
CA GLY A 190 12.06 -2.89 -6.87
C GLY A 190 11.48 -3.06 -5.48
N CYS A 191 10.19 -2.78 -5.29
CA CYS A 191 9.49 -3.13 -4.07
C CYS A 191 9.26 -4.66 -4.01
N CYS A 192 8.65 -5.16 -2.96
CA CYS A 192 8.46 -6.60 -2.74
C CYS A 192 7.92 -7.34 -3.98
N SER A 193 8.28 -8.62 -4.15
CA SER A 193 7.78 -9.46 -5.25
C SER A 193 6.34 -9.97 -5.03
N GLY A 194 5.85 -9.96 -3.78
CA GLY A 194 4.49 -10.36 -3.40
C GLY A 194 3.51 -9.18 -3.29
N MET A 195 2.24 -9.48 -3.03
CA MET A 195 1.18 -8.48 -2.81
C MET A 195 1.18 -8.01 -1.34
N PHE A 196 2.30 -7.41 -0.94
CA PHE A 196 2.44 -6.69 0.33
C PHE A 196 1.92 -5.25 0.18
N THR A 197 2.07 -4.42 1.22
CA THR A 197 1.52 -3.07 1.24
C THR A 197 2.02 -2.21 0.07
N ALA A 198 3.30 -2.28 -0.27
CA ALA A 198 3.90 -1.52 -1.37
C ALA A 198 3.19 -1.79 -2.71
N ASN A 199 3.12 -3.05 -3.13
CA ASN A 199 2.45 -3.44 -4.37
C ASN A 199 0.94 -3.24 -4.31
N SER A 200 0.31 -3.45 -3.14
CA SER A 200 -1.10 -3.14 -2.97
C SER A 200 -1.36 -1.65 -3.24
N MET A 201 -0.60 -0.73 -2.63
CA MET A 201 -0.78 0.70 -2.85
C MET A 201 -0.46 1.14 -4.29
N ASN A 202 0.56 0.58 -4.93
CA ASN A 202 0.86 0.84 -6.33
C ASN A 202 -0.28 0.36 -7.26
N SER A 203 -0.90 -0.78 -6.94
CA SER A 203 -2.07 -1.32 -7.64
C SER A 203 -3.33 -0.46 -7.40
N LEU A 204 -3.54 0.01 -6.16
CA LEU A 204 -4.66 0.87 -5.82
C LEU A 204 -4.55 2.26 -6.46
N THR A 205 -3.35 2.79 -6.64
CA THR A 205 -3.12 4.03 -7.39
C THR A 205 -3.57 3.88 -8.86
N GLU A 206 -3.33 2.70 -9.45
CA GLU A 206 -3.84 2.34 -10.77
C GLU A 206 -5.37 2.19 -10.76
N ALA A 207 -5.95 1.57 -9.74
CA ALA A 207 -7.40 1.39 -9.63
C ALA A 207 -8.18 2.69 -9.39
N ILE A 208 -7.63 3.62 -8.57
CA ILE A 208 -8.18 4.97 -8.38
C ILE A 208 -8.18 5.74 -9.70
N GLY A 209 -7.22 5.45 -10.58
CA GLY A 209 -7.07 6.08 -11.87
C GLY A 209 -6.00 7.18 -11.93
N LEU A 210 -5.13 7.31 -10.94
CA LEU A 210 -4.06 8.32 -10.88
C LEU A 210 -2.74 7.86 -11.50
N SER A 211 -2.65 6.60 -11.95
CA SER A 211 -1.54 6.06 -12.72
C SER A 211 -2.03 5.34 -13.97
N LEU A 212 -1.10 5.11 -14.90
CA LEU A 212 -1.37 4.41 -16.16
C LEU A 212 -1.41 2.89 -15.94
N PRO A 213 -2.10 2.13 -16.82
CA PRO A 213 -2.13 0.67 -16.78
C PRO A 213 -0.73 0.05 -16.81
N GLY A 214 -0.53 -0.99 -15.99
CA GLY A 214 0.75 -1.64 -15.79
C GLY A 214 1.59 -1.05 -14.65
N ASN A 215 1.13 0.02 -14.02
CA ASN A 215 1.85 0.65 -12.90
C ASN A 215 2.11 -0.34 -11.76
N GLY A 216 1.13 -1.16 -11.40
CA GLY A 216 1.22 -2.12 -10.31
C GLY A 216 2.02 -3.38 -10.61
N THR A 217 2.32 -3.72 -11.88
CA THR A 217 2.82 -5.07 -12.22
C THR A 217 4.05 -5.12 -13.12
N ILE A 218 4.39 -4.07 -13.88
CA ILE A 218 5.61 -4.07 -14.68
C ILE A 218 6.83 -4.09 -13.76
N LEU A 219 7.76 -5.04 -13.97
CA LEU A 219 8.96 -5.19 -13.16
C LEU A 219 9.88 -3.96 -13.22
N ALA A 220 10.54 -3.64 -12.12
CA ALA A 220 11.48 -2.52 -12.02
C ALA A 220 12.66 -2.65 -13.01
N THR A 221 13.16 -3.86 -13.23
CA THR A 221 14.29 -4.16 -14.11
C THR A 221 13.94 -4.16 -15.60
N HIS A 222 12.65 -4.18 -15.97
CA HIS A 222 12.21 -4.34 -17.35
C HIS A 222 12.18 -3.01 -18.12
N VAL A 223 12.56 -3.01 -19.41
CA VAL A 223 12.55 -1.82 -20.28
C VAL A 223 11.17 -1.15 -20.38
N ASN A 224 10.09 -1.90 -20.25
CA ASN A 224 8.73 -1.35 -20.26
C ASN A 224 8.44 -0.46 -19.03
N ARG A 225 9.18 -0.60 -17.91
CA ARG A 225 9.11 0.35 -16.79
C ARG A 225 9.66 1.73 -17.20
N VAL A 226 10.76 1.75 -17.94
CA VAL A 226 11.30 2.99 -18.52
C VAL A 226 10.30 3.65 -19.48
N GLN A 227 9.63 2.86 -20.31
CA GLN A 227 8.60 3.38 -21.20
C GLN A 227 7.42 3.96 -20.41
N LEU A 228 6.96 3.30 -19.35
CA LEU A 228 5.86 3.80 -18.50
C LEU A 228 6.22 5.13 -17.82
N LEU A 229 7.46 5.32 -17.38
CA LEU A 229 7.96 6.60 -16.84
C LEU A 229 7.84 7.73 -17.87
N LYS A 230 8.22 7.46 -19.14
CA LYS A 230 8.07 8.43 -20.23
C LYS A 230 6.59 8.72 -20.55
N ASP A 231 5.76 7.69 -20.53
CA ASP A 231 4.32 7.86 -20.79
C ASP A 231 3.66 8.69 -19.68
N ALA A 232 4.03 8.48 -18.41
CA ALA A 232 3.59 9.31 -17.28
C ALA A 232 4.04 10.78 -17.40
N ALA A 233 5.29 10.99 -17.84
CA ALA A 233 5.81 12.33 -18.13
C ALA A 233 5.04 13.05 -19.23
N ARG A 234 4.67 12.35 -20.30
CA ARG A 234 3.81 12.91 -21.37
C ARG A 234 2.42 13.25 -20.85
N GLN A 235 1.85 12.33 -20.07
CA GLN A 235 0.49 12.51 -19.55
C GLN A 235 0.38 13.71 -18.60
N VAL A 236 1.36 13.94 -17.72
CA VAL A 236 1.31 15.11 -16.82
C VAL A 236 1.43 16.43 -17.59
N VAL A 237 2.27 16.47 -18.64
CA VAL A 237 2.40 17.66 -19.52
C VAL A 237 1.08 17.93 -20.22
N GLU A 238 0.46 16.91 -20.81
CA GLU A 238 -0.85 17.02 -21.47
C GLU A 238 -1.93 17.52 -20.50
N ASN A 239 -2.01 16.92 -19.30
CA ASN A 239 -2.98 17.31 -18.29
C ASN A 239 -2.75 18.73 -17.77
N ALA A 240 -1.50 19.16 -17.64
CA ALA A 240 -1.20 20.54 -17.29
C ALA A 240 -1.71 21.53 -18.33
N PHE A 241 -1.52 21.27 -19.62
CA PHE A 241 -2.05 22.12 -20.67
C PHE A 241 -3.58 22.10 -20.73
N LYS A 242 -4.22 20.92 -20.62
CA LYS A 242 -5.69 20.81 -20.52
C LYS A 242 -6.25 21.66 -19.38
N TYR A 243 -5.64 21.59 -18.21
CA TYR A 243 -6.10 22.37 -17.07
C TYR A 243 -5.88 23.87 -17.25
N TYR A 244 -4.64 24.31 -17.56
CA TYR A 244 -4.30 25.73 -17.58
C TYR A 244 -4.77 26.44 -18.85
N GLU A 245 -4.77 25.81 -20.02
CA GLU A 245 -5.17 26.45 -21.27
C GLU A 245 -6.64 26.26 -21.61
N GLU A 246 -7.19 25.07 -21.35
CA GLU A 246 -8.57 24.75 -21.71
C GLU A 246 -9.55 24.93 -20.54
N GLY A 247 -9.03 24.93 -19.30
CA GLY A 247 -9.83 24.98 -18.06
C GLY A 247 -10.49 23.66 -17.71
N ASP A 248 -9.93 22.55 -18.19
CA ASP A 248 -10.44 21.21 -17.90
C ASP A 248 -10.06 20.76 -16.50
N CYS A 249 -11.01 20.84 -15.56
CA CYS A 249 -10.84 20.38 -14.18
C CYS A 249 -10.92 18.85 -14.03
N SER A 250 -11.32 18.11 -15.07
CA SER A 250 -11.46 16.64 -14.98
C SER A 250 -10.12 15.93 -14.79
N VAL A 251 -9.01 16.58 -15.12
CA VAL A 251 -7.63 16.06 -14.97
C VAL A 251 -7.04 16.24 -13.55
N LEU A 252 -7.79 16.88 -12.65
CA LEU A 252 -7.33 17.13 -11.28
C LEU A 252 -7.48 15.89 -10.39
N PRO A 253 -6.58 15.66 -9.42
CA PRO A 253 -6.63 14.49 -8.54
C PRO A 253 -7.97 14.27 -7.85
N ARG A 254 -8.60 15.32 -7.29
CA ARG A 254 -9.91 15.19 -6.62
C ARG A 254 -11.07 14.93 -7.59
N SER A 255 -10.91 15.27 -8.87
CA SER A 255 -11.91 14.94 -9.90
C SER A 255 -11.82 13.49 -10.37
N ILE A 256 -10.65 12.87 -10.22
CA ILE A 256 -10.39 11.46 -10.53
C ILE A 256 -10.67 10.59 -9.31
N ALA A 257 -10.11 10.95 -8.15
CA ALA A 257 -10.25 10.21 -6.88
C ALA A 257 -11.60 10.51 -6.21
N THR A 258 -12.68 10.20 -6.91
CA THR A 258 -14.06 10.33 -6.42
C THR A 258 -14.40 9.18 -5.47
N ARG A 259 -15.57 9.24 -4.82
CA ARG A 259 -16.07 8.14 -3.97
C ARG A 259 -16.13 6.82 -4.72
N GLU A 260 -16.58 6.84 -5.98
CA GLU A 260 -16.64 5.66 -6.85
C GLU A 260 -15.23 5.09 -7.12
N ALA A 261 -14.23 5.94 -7.29
CA ALA A 261 -12.84 5.51 -7.48
C ALA A 261 -12.28 4.84 -6.20
N PHE A 262 -12.58 5.37 -5.02
CA PHE A 262 -12.22 4.72 -3.75
C PHE A 262 -12.92 3.39 -3.55
N LEU A 263 -14.21 3.28 -3.88
CA LEU A 263 -14.95 2.02 -3.85
C LEU A 263 -14.37 1.01 -4.85
N ASN A 264 -14.02 1.42 -6.07
CA ASN A 264 -13.35 0.58 -7.06
C ASN A 264 -11.99 0.07 -6.55
N ALA A 265 -11.20 0.95 -5.93
CA ALA A 265 -9.90 0.58 -5.36
C ALA A 265 -10.05 -0.43 -4.23
N MET A 266 -11.01 -0.21 -3.31
CA MET A 266 -11.26 -1.14 -2.22
C MET A 266 -11.83 -2.48 -2.72
N THR A 267 -12.67 -2.47 -3.74
CA THR A 267 -13.17 -3.68 -4.41
C THR A 267 -12.01 -4.48 -5.01
N LEU A 268 -11.07 -3.82 -5.68
CA LEU A 268 -9.84 -4.48 -6.18
C LEU A 268 -9.03 -5.07 -5.03
N ASP A 269 -8.81 -4.31 -3.96
CA ASP A 269 -7.99 -4.72 -2.82
C ASP A 269 -8.54 -6.00 -2.15
N ILE A 270 -9.85 -6.04 -1.95
CA ILE A 270 -10.56 -7.21 -1.43
C ILE A 270 -10.42 -8.40 -2.39
N ALA A 271 -10.59 -8.18 -3.70
CA ALA A 271 -10.52 -9.24 -4.70
C ALA A 271 -9.10 -9.82 -4.89
N MET A 272 -8.05 -9.04 -4.66
CA MET A 272 -6.67 -9.51 -4.76
C MET A 272 -6.09 -9.95 -3.40
N GLY A 273 -6.85 -9.85 -2.31
CA GLY A 273 -6.36 -10.17 -0.97
C GLY A 273 -5.15 -9.30 -0.58
N GLY A 274 -5.28 -8.00 -0.76
CA GLY A 274 -4.22 -7.03 -0.50
C GLY A 274 -3.83 -6.93 0.97
N SER A 275 -3.04 -5.93 1.31
CA SER A 275 -2.59 -5.69 2.68
C SER A 275 -3.69 -5.04 3.52
N THR A 276 -3.81 -5.40 4.80
CA THR A 276 -4.70 -4.70 5.75
C THR A 276 -4.31 -3.23 5.93
N ASN A 277 -3.05 -2.88 5.71
CA ASN A 277 -2.55 -1.51 5.78
C ASN A 277 -3.19 -0.57 4.73
N THR A 278 -3.63 -1.12 3.60
CA THR A 278 -4.31 -0.34 2.55
C THR A 278 -5.59 0.31 3.04
N ILE A 279 -6.31 -0.35 3.95
CA ILE A 279 -7.52 0.20 4.59
C ILE A 279 -7.16 1.50 5.31
N LEU A 280 -6.12 1.46 6.17
CA LEU A 280 -5.63 2.64 6.89
C LEU A 280 -5.21 3.76 5.92
N HIS A 281 -4.57 3.40 4.80
CA HIS A 281 -4.07 4.38 3.84
C HIS A 281 -5.17 4.96 2.96
N LEU A 282 -6.13 4.16 2.49
CA LEU A 282 -7.26 4.66 1.70
C LEU A 282 -8.15 5.59 2.52
N LEU A 283 -8.40 5.26 3.81
CA LEU A 283 -9.13 6.16 4.71
C LEU A 283 -8.40 7.51 4.87
N ALA A 284 -7.07 7.49 5.01
CA ALA A 284 -6.26 8.70 5.11
C ALA A 284 -6.31 9.54 3.82
N VAL A 285 -6.17 8.91 2.65
CA VAL A 285 -6.22 9.61 1.36
C VAL A 285 -7.62 10.16 1.07
N ALA A 286 -8.67 9.41 1.42
CA ALA A 286 -10.06 9.86 1.29
C ALA A 286 -10.35 11.08 2.19
N ASN A 287 -9.81 11.09 3.41
CA ASN A 287 -9.89 12.24 4.31
C ASN A 287 -9.28 13.49 3.68
N GLU A 288 -8.08 13.39 3.09
CA GLU A 288 -7.42 14.52 2.40
C GLU A 288 -8.14 14.94 1.12
N ALA A 289 -8.81 14.02 0.46
CA ALA A 289 -9.64 14.30 -0.71
C ALA A 289 -10.99 14.96 -0.36
N GLY A 290 -11.40 14.92 0.90
CA GLY A 290 -12.73 15.34 1.35
C GLY A 290 -13.83 14.37 0.92
N VAL A 291 -13.51 13.09 0.73
CA VAL A 291 -14.43 12.03 0.30
C VAL A 291 -14.96 11.27 1.52
N ASP A 292 -16.27 11.15 1.62
CA ASP A 292 -16.93 10.33 2.65
C ASP A 292 -16.77 8.84 2.34
N PHE A 293 -15.68 8.24 2.84
CA PHE A 293 -15.34 6.84 2.71
C PHE A 293 -14.98 6.28 4.10
N LYS A 294 -15.67 5.23 4.53
CA LYS A 294 -15.66 4.73 5.92
C LYS A 294 -15.47 3.22 6.01
N MET A 295 -15.17 2.73 7.21
CA MET A 295 -15.08 1.30 7.54
C MET A 295 -16.37 0.54 7.16
N ALA A 296 -17.55 1.16 7.29
CA ALA A 296 -18.82 0.57 6.90
C ALA A 296 -18.93 0.31 5.38
N ASP A 297 -18.33 1.17 4.55
CA ASP A 297 -18.27 0.95 3.09
C ASP A 297 -17.41 -0.28 2.78
N ILE A 298 -16.30 -0.43 3.49
CA ILE A 298 -15.36 -1.54 3.34
C ILE A 298 -16.02 -2.85 3.75
N ASP A 299 -16.73 -2.87 4.89
CA ASP A 299 -17.51 -4.04 5.33
C ASP A 299 -18.55 -4.43 4.29
N ALA A 300 -19.32 -3.46 3.78
CA ALA A 300 -20.34 -3.69 2.76
C ALA A 300 -19.76 -4.29 1.47
N LEU A 301 -18.57 -3.86 1.05
CA LEU A 301 -17.86 -4.42 -0.11
C LEU A 301 -17.32 -5.82 0.19
N SER A 302 -16.72 -6.04 1.36
CA SER A 302 -16.11 -7.32 1.72
C SER A 302 -17.11 -8.50 1.76
N ARG A 303 -18.40 -8.20 1.94
CA ARG A 303 -19.49 -9.20 1.91
C ARG A 303 -19.93 -9.59 0.50
N LYS A 304 -19.53 -8.84 -0.53
CA LYS A 304 -19.99 -9.01 -1.93
C LYS A 304 -18.88 -9.39 -2.88
N VAL A 305 -17.66 -8.98 -2.59
CA VAL A 305 -16.51 -9.10 -3.48
C VAL A 305 -15.77 -10.40 -3.19
N PRO A 306 -15.71 -11.35 -4.14
CA PRO A 306 -14.96 -12.59 -3.95
C PRO A 306 -13.45 -12.38 -4.11
N CYS A 307 -12.64 -13.30 -3.58
CA CYS A 307 -11.21 -13.32 -3.79
C CYS A 307 -10.89 -13.95 -5.16
N LEU A 308 -10.40 -13.13 -6.11
CA LEU A 308 -10.12 -13.56 -7.48
C LEU A 308 -8.64 -13.80 -7.77
N CYS A 309 -7.75 -13.28 -6.91
CA CYS A 309 -6.31 -13.39 -7.09
C CYS A 309 -5.64 -13.69 -5.74
N LYS A 310 -4.74 -14.67 -5.71
CA LYS A 310 -4.08 -15.12 -4.48
C LYS A 310 -2.57 -15.16 -4.70
N LEU A 311 -1.91 -14.03 -4.43
CA LEU A 311 -0.46 -13.87 -4.58
C LEU A 311 0.26 -14.12 -3.24
N ALA A 312 1.57 -14.31 -3.26
CA ALA A 312 2.36 -14.31 -2.04
C ALA A 312 2.07 -13.01 -1.24
N PRO A 313 1.91 -13.08 0.07
CA PRO A 313 2.06 -14.21 0.99
C PRO A 313 0.78 -15.04 1.18
N ASN A 314 -0.37 -14.69 0.56
CA ASN A 314 -1.64 -15.41 0.70
C ASN A 314 -1.64 -16.79 0.03
N GLY A 315 -0.70 -17.01 -0.89
CA GLY A 315 -0.40 -18.27 -1.55
C GLY A 315 1.05 -18.29 -2.01
N GLN A 316 1.65 -19.46 -2.12
CA GLN A 316 3.07 -19.60 -2.51
C GLN A 316 3.27 -19.73 -4.03
N LYS A 317 2.20 -19.98 -4.78
CA LYS A 317 2.28 -20.31 -6.22
C LYS A 317 2.58 -19.09 -7.09
N TYR A 318 1.95 -17.95 -6.80
CA TYR A 318 1.96 -16.77 -7.64
C TYR A 318 2.55 -15.56 -6.91
N SER A 319 3.22 -14.70 -7.66
CA SER A 319 3.76 -13.41 -7.27
C SER A 319 3.18 -12.28 -8.14
N VAL A 320 3.61 -11.03 -7.93
CA VAL A 320 3.11 -9.89 -8.71
C VAL A 320 3.43 -10.01 -10.21
N GLN A 321 4.60 -10.57 -10.57
CA GLN A 321 4.95 -10.81 -11.97
C GLN A 321 4.00 -11.80 -12.66
N ASP A 322 3.49 -12.79 -11.93
CA ASP A 322 2.51 -13.75 -12.45
C ASP A 322 1.14 -13.09 -12.66
N CYS A 323 0.76 -12.16 -11.74
CA CYS A 323 -0.42 -11.32 -11.92
C CYS A 323 -0.29 -10.44 -13.18
N GLY A 324 0.89 -9.86 -13.41
CA GLY A 324 1.19 -9.09 -14.63
C GLY A 324 0.94 -9.94 -15.89
N ARG A 325 1.52 -11.15 -15.95
CA ARG A 325 1.29 -12.11 -17.05
C ARG A 325 -0.19 -12.44 -17.26
N ALA A 326 -0.99 -12.42 -16.20
CA ALA A 326 -2.43 -12.70 -16.24
C ALA A 326 -3.29 -11.49 -16.63
N GLY A 327 -2.70 -10.35 -17.01
CA GLY A 327 -3.40 -9.12 -17.39
C GLY A 327 -3.39 -8.03 -16.34
N GLY A 328 -2.62 -8.21 -15.26
CA GLY A 328 -2.37 -7.21 -14.24
C GLY A 328 -3.63 -6.71 -13.53
N ILE A 329 -3.56 -5.48 -13.08
CA ILE A 329 -4.64 -4.83 -12.32
C ILE A 329 -5.90 -4.68 -13.17
N ILE A 330 -5.75 -4.28 -14.43
CA ILE A 330 -6.90 -4.18 -15.37
C ILE A 330 -7.52 -5.55 -15.61
N GLY A 331 -6.74 -6.64 -15.60
CA GLY A 331 -7.26 -8.01 -15.71
C GLY A 331 -8.19 -8.39 -14.55
N ILE A 332 -7.83 -8.06 -13.31
CA ILE A 332 -8.68 -8.28 -12.13
C ILE A 332 -9.93 -7.38 -12.21
N MET A 333 -9.73 -6.08 -12.53
CA MET A 333 -10.84 -5.14 -12.66
C MET A 333 -11.80 -5.52 -13.80
N GLY A 334 -11.29 -6.11 -14.87
CA GLY A 334 -12.13 -6.65 -15.96
C GLY A 334 -13.05 -7.77 -15.50
N GLU A 335 -12.55 -8.72 -14.69
CA GLU A 335 -13.39 -9.78 -14.12
C GLU A 335 -14.42 -9.22 -13.13
N LEU A 336 -14.04 -8.26 -12.30
CA LEU A 336 -14.97 -7.59 -11.37
C LEU A 336 -16.06 -6.79 -12.11
N ALA A 337 -15.70 -6.13 -13.21
CA ALA A 337 -16.65 -5.37 -14.04
C ALA A 337 -17.71 -6.27 -14.69
N LYS A 338 -17.35 -7.50 -15.11
CA LYS A 338 -18.31 -8.50 -15.63
C LYS A 338 -19.40 -8.83 -14.60
N GLY A 339 -19.08 -8.78 -13.31
CA GLY A 339 -20.01 -9.00 -12.20
C GLY A 339 -20.77 -7.75 -11.74
N GLY A 340 -20.58 -6.60 -12.39
CA GLY A 340 -21.22 -5.36 -11.97
C GLY A 340 -20.71 -4.81 -10.63
N LEU A 341 -19.51 -5.22 -10.20
CA LEU A 341 -18.93 -4.85 -8.90
C LEU A 341 -18.15 -3.54 -8.93
N LEU A 342 -17.98 -2.91 -10.09
CA LEU A 342 -17.23 -1.67 -10.28
C LEU A 342 -18.06 -0.57 -10.93
N SER A 343 -17.77 0.66 -10.56
CA SER A 343 -18.21 1.87 -11.25
C SER A 343 -17.32 2.13 -12.47
N THR A 344 -17.65 1.52 -13.61
CA THR A 344 -16.80 1.55 -14.81
C THR A 344 -16.74 2.92 -15.51
N GLY A 345 -17.64 3.84 -15.17
CA GLY A 345 -17.62 5.23 -15.64
C GLY A 345 -16.59 6.13 -14.94
N ALA A 346 -15.89 5.64 -13.90
CA ALA A 346 -14.89 6.42 -13.18
C ALA A 346 -13.78 6.91 -14.13
N LYS A 347 -13.44 8.22 -14.01
CA LYS A 347 -12.42 8.86 -14.83
C LYS A 347 -11.03 8.48 -14.39
N ARG A 348 -10.10 8.50 -15.35
CA ARG A 348 -8.70 8.16 -15.13
C ARG A 348 -7.78 9.27 -15.64
N VAL A 349 -6.55 9.27 -15.17
CA VAL A 349 -5.54 10.30 -15.45
C VAL A 349 -5.21 10.46 -16.95
N ASN A 350 -5.42 9.40 -17.75
CA ASN A 350 -5.26 9.41 -19.20
C ASN A 350 -6.48 9.97 -19.95
N GLY A 351 -7.48 10.49 -19.24
CA GLY A 351 -8.72 11.04 -19.80
C GLY A 351 -9.78 9.99 -20.15
N ALA A 352 -9.43 8.71 -20.13
CA ALA A 352 -10.37 7.61 -20.35
C ALA A 352 -11.27 7.37 -19.13
N THR A 353 -12.31 6.58 -19.33
CA THR A 353 -13.06 5.91 -18.27
C THR A 353 -12.44 4.55 -17.97
N LEU A 354 -12.77 3.97 -16.82
CA LEU A 354 -12.36 2.60 -16.50
C LEU A 354 -12.89 1.59 -17.54
N ALA A 355 -14.10 1.79 -18.07
CA ALA A 355 -14.66 0.94 -19.12
C ALA A 355 -13.79 0.94 -20.39
N GLU A 356 -13.33 2.12 -20.80
CA GLU A 356 -12.45 2.27 -21.98
C GLU A 356 -11.08 1.64 -21.76
N ASP A 357 -10.49 1.79 -20.56
CA ASP A 357 -9.23 1.12 -20.23
C ASP A 357 -9.40 -0.42 -20.17
N ILE A 358 -10.48 -0.93 -19.58
CA ILE A 358 -10.77 -2.37 -19.62
C ILE A 358 -10.88 -2.87 -21.05
N ALA A 359 -11.61 -2.17 -21.91
CA ALA A 359 -11.77 -2.55 -23.32
C ALA A 359 -10.44 -2.55 -24.09
N ARG A 360 -9.51 -1.64 -23.76
CA ARG A 360 -8.21 -1.48 -24.41
C ARG A 360 -7.16 -2.47 -23.90
N TYR A 361 -7.12 -2.72 -22.58
CA TYR A 361 -6.02 -3.42 -21.94
C TYR A 361 -6.36 -4.81 -21.40
N CYS A 362 -7.63 -5.22 -21.32
CA CYS A 362 -7.99 -6.56 -20.88
C CYS A 362 -7.51 -7.61 -21.90
N ILE A 363 -6.86 -8.67 -21.41
CA ILE A 363 -6.33 -9.75 -22.24
C ILE A 363 -7.33 -10.88 -22.49
N THR A 364 -8.53 -10.80 -21.93
CA THR A 364 -9.61 -11.77 -22.12
C THR A 364 -10.83 -11.11 -22.74
N GLY A 365 -11.53 -11.82 -23.61
CA GLY A 365 -12.79 -11.32 -24.18
C GLY A 365 -12.69 -10.65 -25.53
N GLY A 366 -11.57 -10.79 -26.26
CA GLY A 366 -11.41 -10.26 -27.62
C GLY A 366 -9.97 -10.25 -28.11
N ARG A 367 -9.71 -9.46 -29.15
CA ARG A 367 -8.34 -9.25 -29.63
C ARG A 367 -7.56 -8.39 -28.62
N VAL A 368 -6.45 -8.93 -28.14
CA VAL A 368 -5.54 -8.20 -27.25
C VAL A 368 -4.84 -7.09 -28.04
N SER A 369 -4.84 -5.86 -27.50
CA SER A 369 -4.12 -4.75 -28.14
C SER A 369 -2.61 -4.93 -28.05
N ASP A 370 -1.88 -4.37 -29.02
CA ASP A 370 -0.40 -4.44 -29.03
C ASP A 370 0.20 -3.80 -27.77
N GLU A 371 -0.47 -2.78 -27.24
CA GLU A 371 -0.07 -2.09 -26.01
C GLU A 371 -0.27 -2.98 -24.77
N ALA A 372 -1.40 -3.67 -24.68
CA ALA A 372 -1.65 -4.65 -23.62
C ALA A 372 -0.64 -5.82 -23.68
N LEU A 373 -0.34 -6.33 -24.90
CA LEU A 373 0.70 -7.34 -25.11
C LEU A 373 2.05 -6.84 -24.59
N ARG A 374 2.47 -5.63 -24.97
CA ARG A 374 3.71 -5.01 -24.50
C ARG A 374 3.79 -4.94 -22.98
N ILE A 375 2.69 -4.55 -22.32
CA ILE A 375 2.64 -4.39 -20.86
C ILE A 375 2.69 -5.74 -20.16
N TYR A 376 1.85 -6.69 -20.55
CA TYR A 376 1.61 -7.92 -19.78
C TYR A 376 2.48 -9.09 -20.18
N SER A 377 3.25 -8.99 -21.29
CA SER A 377 4.26 -10.00 -21.64
C SER A 377 5.59 -9.81 -20.88
N THR A 378 5.73 -8.81 -20.03
CA THR A 378 6.96 -8.58 -19.26
C THR A 378 7.30 -9.80 -18.39
N ALA A 379 8.48 -10.38 -18.61
CA ALA A 379 8.96 -11.55 -17.89
C ALA A 379 10.19 -11.21 -17.03
N PRO A 380 10.44 -11.97 -15.95
CA PRO A 380 11.66 -11.82 -15.16
C PRO A 380 12.88 -12.35 -15.94
N ALA A 381 14.06 -11.76 -15.68
CA ALA A 381 15.33 -12.26 -16.16
C ALA A 381 15.89 -13.40 -15.28
N ASN A 382 15.38 -13.54 -14.04
CA ASN A 382 15.83 -14.50 -13.02
C ASN A 382 17.32 -14.39 -12.67
N VAL A 383 17.86 -13.19 -12.73
CA VAL A 383 19.23 -12.87 -12.35
C VAL A 383 19.23 -11.68 -11.39
N PHE A 384 20.24 -11.62 -10.52
CA PHE A 384 20.39 -10.45 -9.67
C PHE A 384 20.63 -9.18 -10.52
N CYS A 385 19.77 -8.17 -10.34
CA CYS A 385 19.85 -6.91 -11.05
C CYS A 385 19.30 -5.76 -10.22
N ASN A 386 20.12 -4.74 -9.96
CA ASN A 386 19.75 -3.51 -9.25
C ASN A 386 19.61 -2.30 -10.17
N LYS A 387 19.50 -2.52 -11.48
CA LYS A 387 19.42 -1.46 -12.49
C LYS A 387 18.07 -1.46 -13.20
N MET A 388 17.45 -0.29 -13.27
CA MET A 388 16.21 -0.08 -14.00
C MET A 388 16.35 -0.34 -15.50
N GLY A 389 15.37 -0.98 -16.10
CA GLY A 389 15.32 -1.18 -17.56
C GLY A 389 16.46 -2.00 -18.15
N ALA A 390 17.18 -2.76 -17.30
CA ALA A 390 18.35 -3.52 -17.72
C ALA A 390 18.03 -4.80 -18.52
N GLN A 391 16.76 -5.25 -18.52
CA GLN A 391 16.34 -6.46 -19.20
C GLN A 391 15.07 -6.24 -20.04
N GLN A 392 14.85 -7.12 -21.02
CA GLN A 392 13.73 -7.06 -21.97
C GLN A 392 13.10 -8.44 -22.18
N CYS A 393 13.17 -9.32 -21.19
CA CYS A 393 12.61 -10.66 -21.27
C CYS A 393 11.09 -10.59 -21.40
N VAL A 394 10.53 -11.47 -22.23
CA VAL A 394 9.09 -11.56 -22.47
C VAL A 394 8.60 -12.98 -22.31
N TYR A 395 7.36 -13.13 -21.84
CA TYR A 395 6.68 -14.42 -21.85
C TYR A 395 6.21 -14.76 -23.27
N ASP A 396 6.35 -16.01 -23.67
CA ASP A 396 5.85 -16.51 -24.96
C ASP A 396 4.32 -16.47 -25.04
N THR A 397 3.66 -16.62 -23.89
CA THR A 397 2.19 -16.65 -23.78
C THR A 397 1.72 -15.95 -22.52
N LEU A 398 0.58 -15.25 -22.61
CA LEU A 398 -0.12 -14.70 -21.45
C LEU A 398 -0.91 -15.79 -20.71
N ASP A 399 -1.17 -15.57 -19.41
CA ASP A 399 -2.06 -16.42 -18.61
C ASP A 399 -3.51 -15.94 -18.76
N THR A 400 -4.25 -16.60 -19.65
CA THR A 400 -5.69 -16.32 -19.87
C THR A 400 -6.61 -17.32 -19.17
N ASP A 401 -6.05 -18.28 -18.42
CA ASP A 401 -6.83 -19.26 -17.66
C ASP A 401 -7.55 -18.61 -16.47
N ARG A 402 -8.85 -18.40 -16.63
CA ARG A 402 -9.71 -17.84 -15.57
C ARG A 402 -10.34 -18.90 -14.67
N ALA A 403 -10.09 -20.18 -14.94
CA ALA A 403 -10.54 -21.27 -14.08
C ALA A 403 -9.49 -21.63 -13.01
N ASN A 404 -8.21 -21.78 -13.42
CA ASN A 404 -7.13 -22.30 -12.55
C ASN A 404 -5.88 -21.41 -12.54
N GLY A 405 -5.87 -20.34 -13.33
CA GLY A 405 -4.75 -19.40 -13.46
C GLY A 405 -4.57 -18.47 -12.25
N CYS A 406 -3.69 -17.49 -12.41
CA CYS A 406 -3.38 -16.51 -11.38
C CYS A 406 -4.60 -15.62 -11.05
N ILE A 407 -5.26 -15.09 -12.07
CA ILE A 407 -6.51 -14.31 -11.94
C ILE A 407 -7.66 -15.23 -12.33
N ARG A 408 -8.63 -15.41 -11.44
CA ARG A 408 -9.80 -16.27 -11.65
C ARG A 408 -11.04 -15.46 -12.00
N SER A 409 -11.99 -16.11 -12.69
CA SER A 409 -13.32 -15.55 -12.90
C SER A 409 -14.13 -15.54 -11.59
N LEU A 410 -15.22 -14.80 -11.55
CA LEU A 410 -16.15 -14.76 -10.41
C LEU A 410 -16.67 -16.17 -10.05
N GLU A 411 -16.94 -16.99 -11.04
CA GLU A 411 -17.44 -18.37 -10.84
C GLU A 411 -16.38 -19.28 -10.21
N ASN A 412 -15.11 -19.04 -10.52
CA ASN A 412 -13.96 -19.84 -10.09
C ASN A 412 -13.15 -19.16 -8.97
N ALA A 413 -13.72 -18.18 -8.29
CA ALA A 413 -13.07 -17.45 -7.21
C ALA A 413 -12.43 -18.38 -6.17
N TYR A 414 -11.30 -17.95 -5.58
CA TYR A 414 -10.63 -18.70 -4.51
C TYR A 414 -11.53 -18.85 -3.27
N THR A 415 -12.26 -17.79 -2.92
CA THR A 415 -13.27 -17.77 -1.88
C THR A 415 -14.42 -16.86 -2.32
N LYS A 416 -15.65 -17.17 -1.88
CA LYS A 416 -16.82 -16.32 -2.14
C LYS A 416 -16.83 -15.07 -1.26
N ASP A 417 -16.27 -15.17 -0.06
CA ASP A 417 -15.97 -14.04 0.83
C ASP A 417 -14.67 -13.39 0.39
N GLY A 418 -14.57 -12.08 0.54
CA GLY A 418 -13.40 -11.32 0.09
C GLY A 418 -12.11 -11.67 0.85
N GLY A 419 -10.98 -11.18 0.34
CA GLY A 419 -9.68 -11.38 0.96
C GLY A 419 -9.44 -10.56 2.23
N LEU A 420 -10.33 -9.62 2.55
CA LEU A 420 -10.30 -8.76 3.74
C LEU A 420 -11.69 -8.68 4.35
N ALA A 421 -11.79 -8.54 5.67
CA ALA A 421 -13.07 -8.33 6.38
C ALA A 421 -12.91 -7.36 7.55
N ILE A 422 -14.01 -6.67 7.86
CA ILE A 422 -14.13 -5.81 9.03
C ILE A 422 -14.98 -6.53 10.07
N LEU A 423 -14.49 -6.58 11.31
CA LEU A 423 -15.25 -7.13 12.43
C LEU A 423 -15.58 -6.01 13.42
N PHE A 424 -16.72 -6.17 14.12
CA PHE A 424 -17.19 -5.25 15.15
C PHE A 424 -17.54 -6.04 16.41
N GLY A 425 -17.56 -5.37 17.56
CA GLY A 425 -17.97 -5.98 18.81
C GLY A 425 -17.59 -5.15 20.04
N ASN A 426 -17.81 -5.74 21.21
CA ASN A 426 -17.55 -5.01 22.46
C ASN A 426 -16.07 -4.71 22.70
N ILE A 427 -15.15 -5.38 22.00
CA ILE A 427 -13.70 -5.09 22.01
C ILE A 427 -13.31 -4.09 20.91
N ALA A 428 -14.06 -4.05 19.81
CA ALA A 428 -13.75 -3.26 18.61
C ALA A 428 -15.01 -2.49 18.18
N LYS A 429 -15.41 -1.47 18.98
CA LYS A 429 -16.64 -0.70 18.73
C LYS A 429 -16.61 0.05 17.39
N ASP A 430 -15.44 0.59 17.01
CA ASP A 430 -15.25 1.32 15.76
C ASP A 430 -14.69 0.42 14.64
N GLY A 431 -14.54 -0.89 14.92
CA GLY A 431 -14.13 -1.90 13.98
C GLY A 431 -12.68 -2.35 14.12
N CYS A 432 -12.38 -3.45 13.44
CA CYS A 432 -11.03 -4.01 13.30
C CYS A 432 -10.93 -4.76 11.97
N VAL A 433 -9.71 -5.12 11.55
CA VAL A 433 -9.44 -5.66 10.22
C VAL A 433 -8.83 -7.05 10.32
N VAL A 434 -9.32 -7.98 9.50
CA VAL A 434 -8.73 -9.31 9.31
C VAL A 434 -8.48 -9.58 7.84
N LYS A 435 -7.32 -10.19 7.53
CA LYS A 435 -6.95 -10.64 6.18
C LYS A 435 -7.43 -12.08 5.99
N THR A 436 -8.68 -12.23 5.55
CA THR A 436 -9.35 -13.54 5.40
C THR A 436 -8.68 -14.43 4.36
N ALA A 437 -8.07 -13.85 3.31
CA ALA A 437 -7.33 -14.61 2.30
C ALA A 437 -6.17 -15.45 2.87
N GLY A 438 -5.64 -15.08 4.03
CA GLY A 438 -4.57 -15.77 4.74
C GLY A 438 -5.02 -16.68 5.88
N VAL A 439 -6.34 -16.79 6.16
CA VAL A 439 -6.92 -17.57 7.26
C VAL A 439 -7.52 -18.86 6.73
N ASP A 440 -7.19 -19.99 7.39
CA ASP A 440 -7.83 -21.27 7.11
C ASP A 440 -9.31 -21.22 7.55
N GLU A 441 -10.22 -21.69 6.70
CA GLU A 441 -11.67 -21.63 6.97
C GLU A 441 -12.08 -22.39 8.25
N SER A 442 -11.30 -23.40 8.66
CA SER A 442 -11.55 -24.17 9.89
C SER A 442 -11.51 -23.33 11.17
N ILE A 443 -10.82 -22.19 11.13
CA ILE A 443 -10.70 -21.26 12.27
C ILE A 443 -11.36 -19.90 12.03
N TRP A 444 -12.27 -19.80 11.05
CA TRP A 444 -13.07 -18.59 10.85
C TRP A 444 -14.05 -18.33 12.01
N ARG A 445 -14.35 -19.37 12.80
CA ARG A 445 -14.97 -19.26 14.10
C ARG A 445 -14.01 -19.78 15.15
N PHE A 446 -13.64 -18.92 16.06
CA PHE A 446 -12.66 -19.22 17.08
C PHE A 446 -13.12 -18.69 18.44
N SER A 447 -12.92 -19.49 19.49
CA SER A 447 -13.16 -19.08 20.86
C SER A 447 -11.98 -19.52 21.71
N GLY A 448 -11.36 -18.58 22.40
CA GLY A 448 -10.13 -18.87 23.15
C GLY A 448 -9.92 -17.97 24.36
N LYS A 449 -8.97 -18.35 25.21
CA LYS A 449 -8.55 -17.58 26.38
C LYS A 449 -7.58 -16.49 25.98
N ALA A 450 -7.79 -15.26 26.45
CA ALA A 450 -6.87 -14.17 26.28
C ALA A 450 -5.53 -14.43 26.98
N ARG A 451 -4.43 -14.10 26.29
CA ARG A 451 -3.08 -13.91 26.82
C ARG A 451 -2.65 -12.50 26.47
N VAL A 452 -2.62 -11.62 27.47
CA VAL A 452 -2.49 -10.17 27.26
C VAL A 452 -1.04 -9.74 27.44
N PHE A 453 -0.51 -9.04 26.44
CA PHE A 453 0.83 -8.47 26.40
C PHE A 453 0.77 -6.99 26.10
N ASP A 454 1.52 -6.17 26.81
CA ASP A 454 1.56 -4.72 26.65
C ASP A 454 2.55 -4.24 25.57
N SER A 455 3.15 -5.19 24.83
CA SER A 455 4.07 -4.90 23.73
C SER A 455 4.25 -6.08 22.79
N GLN A 456 4.76 -5.81 21.58
CA GLN A 456 5.18 -6.83 20.62
C GLN A 456 6.29 -7.71 21.23
N GLU A 457 7.26 -7.09 21.90
CA GLU A 457 8.42 -7.75 22.48
C GLU A 457 7.98 -8.77 23.54
N ALA A 458 7.10 -8.35 24.45
CA ALA A 458 6.56 -9.25 25.49
C ALA A 458 5.76 -10.42 24.88
N ALA A 459 4.99 -10.14 23.81
CA ALA A 459 4.26 -11.19 23.10
C ALA A 459 5.19 -12.19 22.41
N VAL A 460 6.28 -11.72 21.79
CA VAL A 460 7.30 -12.57 21.17
C VAL A 460 7.96 -13.46 22.22
N GLU A 461 8.37 -12.90 23.37
CA GLU A 461 8.92 -13.68 24.49
C GLU A 461 7.93 -14.72 25.01
N GLY A 462 6.67 -14.36 25.17
CA GLY A 462 5.60 -15.27 25.61
C GLY A 462 5.35 -16.42 24.62
N ILE A 463 5.36 -16.13 23.31
CA ILE A 463 5.19 -17.14 22.27
C ILE A 463 6.38 -18.11 22.27
N LEU A 464 7.61 -17.62 22.24
CA LEU A 464 8.83 -18.44 22.21
C LEU A 464 9.06 -19.17 23.52
N GLY A 465 8.76 -18.54 24.67
CA GLY A 465 8.91 -19.10 26.02
C GLY A 465 7.85 -20.14 26.39
N GLY A 466 6.82 -20.35 25.53
CA GLY A 466 5.80 -21.38 25.78
C GLY A 466 4.65 -20.95 26.70
N THR A 467 4.52 -19.64 27.01
CA THR A 467 3.37 -19.09 27.75
C THR A 467 2.09 -19.13 26.92
N VAL A 468 2.23 -19.02 25.59
CA VAL A 468 1.11 -19.16 24.63
C VAL A 468 0.93 -20.62 24.27
N GLU A 469 -0.28 -21.12 24.45
CA GLU A 469 -0.68 -22.50 24.21
C GLU A 469 -1.79 -22.60 23.14
N ALA A 470 -2.03 -23.81 22.64
CA ALA A 470 -3.14 -24.07 21.72
C ALA A 470 -4.47 -23.68 22.36
N GLY A 471 -5.31 -22.97 21.60
CA GLY A 471 -6.59 -22.44 22.06
C GLY A 471 -6.53 -21.04 22.67
N ASP A 472 -5.37 -20.43 22.73
CA ASP A 472 -5.23 -19.05 23.22
C ASP A 472 -5.54 -18.00 22.15
N VAL A 473 -6.01 -16.84 22.60
CA VAL A 473 -6.06 -15.58 21.86
C VAL A 473 -4.94 -14.68 22.38
N VAL A 474 -3.90 -14.50 21.60
CA VAL A 474 -2.80 -13.58 21.92
C VAL A 474 -3.29 -12.15 21.73
N VAL A 475 -3.27 -11.35 22.77
CA VAL A 475 -3.73 -9.97 22.79
C VAL A 475 -2.54 -9.04 22.97
N ILE A 476 -2.23 -8.23 21.95
CA ILE A 476 -1.13 -7.24 22.01
C ILE A 476 -1.76 -5.85 22.04
N ILE A 477 -1.54 -5.12 23.13
CA ILE A 477 -2.13 -3.81 23.38
C ILE A 477 -1.07 -2.72 23.45
N TYR A 478 -1.51 -1.45 23.37
CA TYR A 478 -0.65 -0.27 23.35
C TYR A 478 0.31 -0.23 22.14
N GLU A 479 -0.05 -0.84 21.03
CA GLU A 479 0.68 -0.78 19.76
C GLU A 479 -0.08 0.02 18.67
N GLY A 480 -1.16 0.69 19.07
CA GLY A 480 -1.96 1.55 18.18
C GLY A 480 -1.27 2.84 17.77
N PRO A 481 -1.94 3.70 16.97
CA PRO A 481 -1.39 4.97 16.49
C PRO A 481 -0.83 5.86 17.60
N LYS A 482 -1.53 5.96 18.71
CA LYS A 482 -1.16 6.77 19.86
C LYS A 482 -0.27 6.03 20.86
N GLY A 483 -0.64 4.79 21.17
CA GLY A 483 0.03 3.98 22.20
C GLY A 483 1.39 3.45 21.77
N GLY A 484 1.57 3.14 20.47
CA GLY A 484 2.81 2.65 19.89
C GLY A 484 4.03 3.51 20.20
N PRO A 485 4.10 4.83 20.03
CA PRO A 485 3.34 5.56 19.02
C PRO A 485 3.84 5.24 17.63
N GLY A 486 3.01 5.47 16.64
CA GLY A 486 3.35 5.18 15.24
C GLY A 486 2.83 3.83 14.75
N MET A 487 2.08 3.09 15.58
CA MET A 487 1.38 1.86 15.18
C MET A 487 2.30 0.91 14.41
N GLN A 488 3.36 0.43 15.10
CA GLN A 488 4.36 -0.43 14.46
C GLN A 488 3.74 -1.63 13.74
N GLU A 489 4.31 -1.97 12.59
CA GLU A 489 3.89 -3.13 11.81
C GLU A 489 4.54 -4.38 12.36
N MET A 490 3.73 -5.35 12.78
CA MET A 490 4.21 -6.56 13.44
C MET A 490 4.17 -7.76 12.48
N LEU A 491 5.27 -8.49 12.38
CA LEU A 491 5.38 -9.75 11.64
C LEU A 491 5.89 -10.89 12.52
N TYR A 492 6.79 -10.59 13.44
CA TYR A 492 7.43 -11.61 14.28
C TYR A 492 6.43 -12.41 15.14
N PRO A 493 5.44 -11.81 15.83
CA PRO A 493 4.48 -12.59 16.61
C PRO A 493 3.73 -13.62 15.75
N THR A 494 3.30 -13.23 14.55
CA THR A 494 2.57 -14.12 13.64
C THR A 494 3.49 -15.22 13.05
N SER A 495 4.72 -14.87 12.73
CA SER A 495 5.72 -15.82 12.22
C SER A 495 6.09 -16.87 13.28
N TYR A 496 6.27 -16.46 14.54
CA TYR A 496 6.63 -17.37 15.62
C TYR A 496 5.46 -18.26 16.09
N ILE A 497 4.22 -17.78 16.06
CA ILE A 497 3.05 -18.64 16.23
C ILE A 497 3.04 -19.74 15.16
N LYS A 498 3.37 -19.40 13.91
CA LYS A 498 3.45 -20.36 12.80
C LYS A 498 4.62 -21.34 12.98
N SER A 499 5.81 -20.86 13.33
CA SER A 499 6.99 -21.73 13.55
C SER A 499 6.80 -22.72 14.70
N ARG A 500 5.98 -22.36 15.69
CA ARG A 500 5.57 -23.26 16.78
C ARG A 500 4.39 -24.18 16.44
N HIS A 501 3.96 -24.23 15.16
CA HIS A 501 2.82 -25.01 14.68
C HIS A 501 1.46 -24.63 15.30
N LEU A 502 1.36 -23.42 15.91
CA LEU A 502 0.14 -22.91 16.52
C LEU A 502 -0.73 -22.08 15.57
N GLY A 503 -0.35 -21.96 14.30
CA GLY A 503 -1.00 -21.08 13.33
C GLY A 503 -2.47 -21.39 12.99
N LYS A 504 -2.96 -22.60 13.33
CA LYS A 504 -4.37 -23.00 13.25
C LYS A 504 -5.00 -23.20 14.63
N GLU A 505 -4.22 -23.05 15.69
CA GLU A 505 -4.63 -23.33 17.06
C GLU A 505 -4.78 -22.07 17.92
N CYS A 506 -4.27 -20.92 17.44
CA CYS A 506 -4.31 -19.65 18.15
C CYS A 506 -4.85 -18.55 17.26
N ALA A 507 -5.50 -17.55 17.88
CA ALA A 507 -5.78 -16.25 17.27
C ALA A 507 -4.82 -15.19 17.84
N LEU A 508 -4.62 -14.10 17.08
CA LEU A 508 -3.81 -12.96 17.50
C LEU A 508 -4.57 -11.68 17.22
N ILE A 509 -4.76 -10.83 18.23
CA ILE A 509 -5.51 -9.58 18.11
C ILE A 509 -4.69 -8.41 18.65
N THR A 510 -4.85 -7.21 18.06
CA THR A 510 -4.08 -6.03 18.46
C THR A 510 -4.76 -4.72 18.08
N ASP A 511 -4.51 -3.66 18.86
CA ASP A 511 -4.79 -2.28 18.45
C ASP A 511 -3.72 -1.69 17.52
N GLY A 512 -2.58 -2.40 17.37
CA GLY A 512 -1.58 -2.14 16.35
C GLY A 512 -1.97 -2.68 14.97
N ARG A 513 -0.97 -2.98 14.14
CA ARG A 513 -1.18 -3.53 12.80
C ARG A 513 -0.21 -4.67 12.51
N PHE A 514 -0.63 -5.53 11.58
CA PHE A 514 0.22 -6.61 11.11
C PHE A 514 0.77 -6.32 9.72
N SER A 515 1.94 -6.88 9.45
CA SER A 515 2.55 -6.85 8.13
C SER A 515 1.62 -7.48 7.07
N GLY A 516 1.70 -6.97 5.84
CA GLY A 516 1.09 -7.61 4.68
C GLY A 516 1.54 -9.07 4.49
N GLY A 517 2.69 -9.45 5.07
CA GLY A 517 3.23 -10.82 5.10
C GLY A 517 2.56 -11.77 6.09
N THR A 518 1.68 -11.26 6.95
CA THR A 518 1.02 -12.06 7.98
C THR A 518 0.05 -13.09 7.39
N SER A 519 0.04 -14.27 7.98
CA SER A 519 -0.92 -15.36 7.74
C SER A 519 -1.43 -15.93 9.06
N GLY A 520 -2.57 -16.64 9.04
CA GLY A 520 -3.27 -17.12 10.23
C GLY A 520 -4.31 -16.12 10.73
N LEU A 521 -5.04 -16.47 11.79
CA LEU A 521 -6.12 -15.65 12.35
C LEU A 521 -5.53 -14.46 13.13
N SER A 522 -5.16 -13.41 12.38
CA SER A 522 -4.56 -12.19 12.90
C SER A 522 -5.46 -10.99 12.61
N ILE A 523 -5.90 -10.31 13.68
CA ILE A 523 -6.88 -9.21 13.63
C ILE A 523 -6.21 -7.97 14.19
N GLY A 524 -6.03 -6.96 13.35
CA GLY A 524 -5.41 -5.69 13.72
C GLY A 524 -6.34 -4.50 13.64
N HIS A 525 -5.80 -3.31 13.91
CA HIS A 525 -6.52 -2.03 13.85
C HIS A 525 -7.73 -1.96 14.80
N ILE A 526 -7.70 -2.71 15.91
CA ILE A 526 -8.82 -2.67 16.88
C ILE A 526 -9.00 -1.24 17.37
N SER A 527 -10.18 -0.71 17.09
CA SER A 527 -10.54 0.67 17.42
C SER A 527 -11.78 0.72 18.33
N PRO A 528 -11.78 1.56 19.37
CA PRO A 528 -10.67 2.44 19.83
C PRO A 528 -9.49 1.64 20.40
N GLU A 529 -8.24 2.17 20.23
CA GLU A 529 -7.03 1.58 20.79
C GLU A 529 -6.97 1.67 22.33
N ALA A 530 -6.14 0.84 22.97
CA ALA A 530 -5.97 0.85 24.42
C ALA A 530 -5.53 2.24 24.97
N ALA A 531 -4.57 2.90 24.31
CA ALA A 531 -4.10 4.23 24.71
C ALA A 531 -5.14 5.36 24.57
N ALA A 532 -6.23 5.11 23.84
CA ALA A 532 -7.39 6.00 23.74
C ALA A 532 -8.58 5.55 24.63
N GLY A 533 -8.36 4.61 25.55
CA GLY A 533 -9.38 4.09 26.45
C GLY A 533 -10.26 2.98 25.87
N GLY A 534 -9.83 2.37 24.75
CA GLY A 534 -10.54 1.26 24.10
C GLY A 534 -10.63 0.01 24.97
N ASN A 535 -11.71 -0.75 24.80
CA ASN A 535 -12.00 -1.94 25.63
C ASN A 535 -10.96 -3.05 25.50
N ILE A 536 -10.18 -3.08 24.41
CA ILE A 536 -9.06 -4.02 24.27
C ILE A 536 -8.04 -3.85 25.43
N GLY A 537 -7.83 -2.64 25.91
CA GLY A 537 -6.97 -2.34 27.05
C GLY A 537 -7.51 -2.78 28.41
N LYS A 538 -8.75 -3.28 28.47
CA LYS A 538 -9.38 -3.77 29.69
C LYS A 538 -9.38 -5.29 29.81
N LEU A 539 -8.86 -5.97 28.79
CA LEU A 539 -8.76 -7.43 28.78
C LEU A 539 -7.75 -7.94 29.82
N ARG A 540 -7.98 -9.15 30.32
CA ARG A 540 -7.12 -9.83 31.29
C ARG A 540 -6.86 -11.26 30.82
N ASP A 541 -5.78 -11.84 31.27
CA ASP A 541 -5.49 -13.26 31.06
C ASP A 541 -6.66 -14.13 31.51
N GLY A 542 -7.04 -15.07 30.65
CA GLY A 542 -8.14 -15.98 30.88
C GLY A 542 -9.52 -15.50 30.47
N ASP A 543 -9.70 -14.24 30.05
CA ASP A 543 -10.95 -13.78 29.46
C ASP A 543 -11.24 -14.58 28.18
N ILE A 544 -12.51 -14.98 27.99
CA ILE A 544 -12.90 -15.71 26.77
C ILE A 544 -13.27 -14.73 25.66
N ILE A 545 -12.59 -14.86 24.53
CA ILE A 545 -12.83 -14.04 23.34
C ILE A 545 -13.41 -14.92 22.25
N ASP A 546 -14.55 -14.49 21.69
CA ASP A 546 -15.23 -15.11 20.55
C ASP A 546 -14.99 -14.28 19.29
N ILE A 547 -14.52 -14.96 18.23
CA ILE A 547 -14.29 -14.40 16.90
C ILE A 547 -15.16 -15.17 15.91
N ASP A 548 -15.99 -14.47 15.14
CA ASP A 548 -16.80 -15.05 14.06
C ASP A 548 -16.66 -14.19 12.81
N ILE A 549 -15.80 -14.61 11.88
CA ILE A 549 -15.55 -13.90 10.62
C ILE A 549 -16.81 -13.85 9.75
N PRO A 550 -17.54 -14.96 9.52
CA PRO A 550 -18.83 -14.93 8.81
C PRO A 550 -19.85 -13.96 9.40
N ALA A 551 -19.98 -13.92 10.73
CA ALA A 551 -20.87 -12.99 11.42
C ALA A 551 -20.32 -11.57 11.55
N ARG A 552 -19.03 -11.34 11.15
CA ARG A 552 -18.33 -10.05 11.31
C ARG A 552 -18.28 -9.59 12.76
N SER A 553 -18.00 -10.49 13.71
CA SER A 553 -18.04 -10.15 15.13
C SER A 553 -16.76 -10.57 15.87
N ILE A 554 -16.41 -9.74 16.88
CA ILE A 554 -15.35 -10.01 17.84
C ILE A 554 -15.77 -9.51 19.23
N ASN A 555 -15.90 -10.41 20.20
CA ASN A 555 -16.41 -10.07 21.51
C ASN A 555 -15.66 -10.81 22.62
N VAL A 556 -15.51 -10.16 23.77
CA VAL A 556 -15.18 -10.82 25.03
C VAL A 556 -16.47 -11.20 25.75
N ARG A 557 -16.50 -12.37 26.40
CA ARG A 557 -17.67 -12.84 27.17
C ARG A 557 -17.78 -12.14 28.52
N LEU A 558 -17.92 -10.82 28.47
CA LEU A 558 -18.15 -9.96 29.62
C LEU A 558 -19.34 -9.05 29.30
N SER A 559 -20.12 -8.71 30.32
CA SER A 559 -21.15 -7.69 30.16
C SER A 559 -20.50 -6.29 29.99
N ASP A 560 -21.21 -5.38 29.33
CA ASP A 560 -20.73 -4.00 29.17
C ASP A 560 -20.43 -3.35 30.52
N LYS A 561 -21.24 -3.64 31.54
CA LYS A 561 -21.04 -3.13 32.91
C LYS A 561 -19.74 -3.63 33.54
N GLU A 562 -19.37 -4.90 33.32
CA GLU A 562 -18.09 -5.44 33.78
C GLU A 562 -16.92 -4.82 33.04
N LEU A 563 -17.01 -4.70 31.71
CA LEU A 563 -15.98 -4.04 30.92
C LEU A 563 -15.80 -2.55 31.33
N GLU A 564 -16.88 -1.83 31.55
CA GLU A 564 -16.82 -0.43 31.97
C GLU A 564 -16.17 -0.28 33.35
N SER A 565 -16.40 -1.21 34.27
CA SER A 565 -15.84 -1.19 35.62
C SER A 565 -14.37 -1.53 35.72
N ARG A 566 -13.79 -2.16 34.68
CA ARG A 566 -12.38 -2.53 34.68
C ARG A 566 -11.47 -1.35 34.40
N GLU A 567 -10.39 -1.29 35.15
CA GLU A 567 -9.26 -0.38 34.85
C GLU A 567 -8.51 -0.87 33.61
N MET A 568 -7.77 0.05 32.99
CA MET A 568 -6.89 -0.29 31.88
C MET A 568 -5.78 -1.24 32.35
N PHE A 569 -5.32 -2.12 31.48
CA PHE A 569 -4.17 -2.97 31.73
C PHE A 569 -2.94 -2.07 32.00
N PRO A 570 -2.17 -2.35 33.05
CA PRO A 570 -1.01 -1.54 33.39
C PRO A 570 0.04 -1.60 32.28
N LEU A 571 0.53 -0.46 31.84
CA LEU A 571 1.65 -0.37 30.91
C LEU A 571 2.94 -0.59 31.72
N THR A 572 3.63 -1.71 31.50
CA THR A 572 4.84 -2.08 32.24
C THR A 572 6.13 -1.72 31.52
N ARG A 573 6.06 -1.49 30.21
CA ARG A 573 7.22 -1.14 29.40
C ARG A 573 7.62 0.32 29.54
N ASP A 574 8.92 0.57 29.55
CA ASP A 574 9.52 1.91 29.42
C ASP A 574 10.09 2.06 28.00
N ARG A 575 9.30 2.65 27.10
CA ARG A 575 9.72 2.89 25.72
C ARG A 575 10.24 4.32 25.57
N ILE A 576 11.52 4.45 25.17
CA ILE A 576 12.09 5.75 24.83
C ILE A 576 11.47 6.25 23.53
N VAL A 577 10.73 7.37 23.60
CA VAL A 577 10.03 7.95 22.47
C VAL A 577 10.68 9.27 22.08
N SER A 578 11.08 9.40 20.81
CA SER A 578 11.66 10.62 20.25
C SER A 578 10.65 11.79 20.25
N LYS A 579 11.15 13.02 20.10
CA LYS A 579 10.30 14.22 19.98
C LYS A 579 9.31 14.10 18.80
N SER A 580 9.74 13.56 17.67
CA SER A 580 8.89 13.38 16.49
C SER A 580 7.73 12.42 16.76
N LEU A 581 8.00 11.28 17.41
CA LEU A 581 6.96 10.31 17.75
C LEU A 581 6.01 10.84 18.83
N LYS A 582 6.51 11.61 19.81
CA LYS A 582 5.64 12.31 20.78
C LYS A 582 4.70 13.32 20.10
N ALA A 583 5.21 14.09 19.14
CA ALA A 583 4.40 15.02 18.37
C ALA A 583 3.31 14.28 17.58
N TYR A 584 3.67 13.17 16.93
CA TYR A 584 2.70 12.33 16.21
C TYR A 584 1.62 11.77 17.15
N ALA A 585 1.98 11.16 18.27
CA ALA A 585 1.06 10.61 19.25
C ALA A 585 0.02 11.62 19.76
N ASN A 586 0.42 12.88 19.91
CA ASN A 586 -0.46 13.95 20.39
C ASN A 586 -1.49 14.40 19.37
N MET A 587 -1.23 14.19 18.06
CA MET A 587 -2.07 14.69 16.97
C MET A 587 -2.80 13.59 16.20
N VAL A 588 -2.43 12.33 16.39
CA VAL A 588 -2.95 11.24 15.55
C VAL A 588 -4.38 10.85 15.91
N SER A 589 -5.21 10.60 14.89
CA SER A 589 -6.53 10.00 15.00
C SER A 589 -6.44 8.48 15.19
N SER A 590 -7.57 7.85 15.47
CA SER A 590 -7.69 6.38 15.56
C SER A 590 -7.51 5.69 14.19
N ALA A 591 -7.25 4.39 14.20
CA ALA A 591 -7.00 3.60 13.01
C ALA A 591 -8.22 3.51 12.07
N ASP A 592 -9.44 3.45 12.59
CA ASP A 592 -10.70 3.48 11.82
C ASP A 592 -10.91 4.78 11.02
N LYS A 593 -10.14 5.83 11.34
CA LYS A 593 -10.09 7.12 10.62
C LYS A 593 -8.82 7.30 9.80
N GLY A 594 -8.04 6.23 9.62
CA GLY A 594 -6.82 6.24 8.82
C GLY A 594 -5.56 6.65 9.57
N GLY A 595 -5.59 6.86 10.89
CA GLY A 595 -4.42 7.29 11.68
C GLY A 595 -3.78 8.56 11.11
N VAL A 596 -4.60 9.56 10.78
CA VAL A 596 -4.16 10.86 10.23
C VAL A 596 -3.94 11.87 11.35
N ARG A 597 -3.13 12.89 11.10
CA ARG A 597 -3.01 14.00 12.07
C ARG A 597 -4.29 14.82 12.08
N ILE A 598 -4.80 15.06 13.29
CA ILE A 598 -5.91 15.99 13.53
C ILE A 598 -5.30 17.39 13.61
N ILE A 599 -5.74 18.28 12.75
CA ILE A 599 -5.39 19.71 12.73
C ILE A 599 -6.71 20.44 12.89
N ASP A 600 -6.93 21.03 14.07
CA ASP A 600 -8.09 21.88 14.37
C ASP A 600 -7.95 23.26 13.75
#